data_122c6689ba9bfa0da5d742c65154ba64
#
_entry.id   122c6689ba9bfa0da5d742c65154ba64
#
_cell.length_a   1.000
_cell.length_b   1.000
_cell.length_c   1.000
_cell.angle_alpha   90.00
_cell.angle_beta   90.00
_cell.angle_gamma   90.00
#
_symmetry.space_group_name_H-M   'P 1'
#
loop_
_entity.id
_entity.type
_entity.pdbx_description
1 polymer ?
#
loop_
_entity_poly.entity_id
_entity_poly.type
_entity_poly.pdbx_seq_one_letter_code
_entity_poly.pdbx_strand_id
1 'polypeptide(L)'
;MNDLNIWKRAERIRKLLGEDSSSPIDLFALTNSINGLSIVNYPMGENISGMCVKGKHSNVFAINSLMTLGRQRFTLAHELFHLYYDNEPSTSICLKNIGAGNEKEIQADQFASYLIMPPLALTEMIQKLKESSSGVITLNEVVFLEQYYQISRQAVLYRLIQERELSHQDAEKMRQNIIQSAINLGYDDTLYKPSPLNKRYRTYGHYIKLAEKVLEKGLVSRGKYEELLLEAFRSDLVYGEDIDEEILD
;
A
#
# COMPACT_ATOMS: atom_id res chain seq x y z
N MET A 1 -8.97 10.77 20.22
CA MET A 1 -8.26 9.56 20.73
C MET A 1 -6.77 9.84 20.64
N ASN A 2 -5.97 9.51 21.68
CA ASN A 2 -4.55 9.95 21.74
C ASN A 2 -3.71 9.28 20.64
N ASP A 3 -2.85 10.05 19.94
CA ASP A 3 -1.89 9.58 18.93
C ASP A 3 -1.03 8.39 19.41
N LEU A 4 -0.71 8.37 20.70
CA LEU A 4 -0.02 7.25 21.37
C LEU A 4 -0.73 5.89 21.20
N ASN A 5 -2.01 5.89 20.88
CA ASN A 5 -2.78 4.66 20.70
C ASN A 5 -2.69 4.14 19.24
N ILE A 6 -2.52 5.03 18.26
CA ILE A 6 -2.50 4.65 16.84
C ILE A 6 -1.16 3.99 16.47
N TRP A 7 -0.02 4.57 16.86
CA TRP A 7 1.28 3.95 16.56
C TRP A 7 1.47 2.58 17.24
N LYS A 8 0.96 2.40 18.48
CA LYS A 8 0.96 1.08 19.14
C LYS A 8 0.11 0.05 18.39
N ARG A 9 -0.99 0.48 17.78
CA ARG A 9 -1.80 -0.37 16.89
C ARG A 9 -1.00 -0.77 15.65
N ALA A 10 -0.30 0.16 15.02
CA ALA A 10 0.56 -0.12 13.87
C ALA A 10 1.69 -1.10 14.24
N GLU A 11 2.38 -0.88 15.35
CA GLU A 11 3.41 -1.79 15.86
C GLU A 11 2.87 -3.20 16.15
N ARG A 12 1.67 -3.29 16.75
CA ARG A 12 1.01 -4.57 16.99
C ARG A 12 0.74 -5.33 15.70
N ILE A 13 0.28 -4.63 14.64
CA ILE A 13 0.02 -5.27 13.36
C ILE A 13 1.31 -5.70 12.68
N ARG A 14 2.39 -4.90 12.74
CA ARG A 14 3.72 -5.35 12.26
C ARG A 14 4.11 -6.67 12.91
N LYS A 15 4.08 -6.75 14.24
CA LYS A 15 4.40 -7.98 14.99
C LYS A 15 3.47 -9.15 14.66
N LEU A 16 2.16 -8.90 14.51
CA LEU A 16 1.18 -9.92 14.13
C LEU A 16 1.47 -10.53 12.77
N LEU A 17 1.95 -9.73 11.84
CA LEU A 17 2.26 -10.12 10.47
C LEU A 17 3.72 -10.60 10.27
N GLY A 18 4.50 -10.69 11.37
CA GLY A 18 5.85 -11.22 11.36
C GLY A 18 6.93 -10.20 10.98
N GLU A 19 6.59 -8.92 10.95
CA GLU A 19 7.51 -7.84 10.63
C GLU A 19 8.21 -7.30 11.87
N ASP A 20 9.45 -6.84 11.70
CA ASP A 20 10.18 -6.13 12.75
C ASP A 20 9.63 -4.69 12.96
N SER A 21 10.19 -3.98 13.95
CA SER A 21 9.73 -2.64 14.33
C SER A 21 10.43 -1.50 13.59
N SER A 22 11.30 -1.77 12.61
CA SER A 22 12.18 -0.75 12.01
C SER A 22 12.31 -0.82 10.48
N SER A 23 12.35 -2.02 9.90
CA SER A 23 12.62 -2.20 8.47
C SER A 23 11.47 -1.73 7.58
N PRO A 24 11.75 -1.31 6.34
CA PRO A 24 10.72 -1.16 5.31
C PRO A 24 9.98 -2.46 5.07
N ILE A 25 8.68 -2.39 4.78
CA ILE A 25 7.82 -3.55 4.55
C ILE A 25 7.34 -3.62 3.10
N ASP A 26 7.27 -4.82 2.54
CA ASP A 26 6.57 -5.05 1.28
C ASP A 26 5.08 -5.28 1.54
N LEU A 27 4.30 -4.19 1.40
CA LEU A 27 2.85 -4.22 1.65
C LEU A 27 2.07 -5.11 0.69
N PHE A 28 2.53 -5.29 -0.55
CA PHE A 28 1.86 -6.23 -1.47
C PHE A 28 2.10 -7.67 -1.03
N ALA A 29 3.33 -8.07 -0.75
CA ALA A 29 3.63 -9.40 -0.25
C ALA A 29 2.92 -9.66 1.09
N LEU A 30 3.00 -8.71 2.02
CA LEU A 30 2.40 -8.79 3.34
C LEU A 30 0.88 -9.01 3.28
N THR A 31 0.17 -8.18 2.54
CA THR A 31 -1.29 -8.28 2.43
C THR A 31 -1.74 -9.54 1.69
N ASN A 32 -0.99 -10.02 0.69
CA ASN A 32 -1.25 -11.29 0.02
C ASN A 32 -1.07 -12.52 0.92
N SER A 33 -0.30 -12.42 2.00
CA SER A 33 -0.11 -13.49 2.97
C SER A 33 -1.26 -13.62 3.97
N ILE A 34 -2.13 -12.60 4.12
CA ILE A 34 -3.21 -12.58 5.10
C ILE A 34 -4.31 -13.57 4.71
N ASN A 35 -4.59 -14.52 5.60
CA ASN A 35 -5.66 -15.50 5.37
C ASN A 35 -7.03 -14.83 5.31
N GLY A 36 -7.86 -15.23 4.35
CA GLY A 36 -9.21 -14.68 4.15
C GLY A 36 -9.23 -13.32 3.46
N LEU A 37 -8.09 -12.77 3.04
CA LEU A 37 -8.00 -11.50 2.33
C LEU A 37 -7.75 -11.74 0.84
N SER A 38 -8.58 -11.13 -0.01
CA SER A 38 -8.37 -11.01 -1.45
C SER A 38 -8.03 -9.56 -1.79
N ILE A 39 -7.10 -9.36 -2.71
CA ILE A 39 -6.72 -8.03 -3.20
C ILE A 39 -7.10 -7.95 -4.66
N VAL A 40 -7.83 -6.91 -5.02
CA VAL A 40 -8.29 -6.66 -6.39
C VAL A 40 -7.71 -5.34 -6.88
N ASN A 41 -6.80 -5.39 -7.82
CA ASN A 41 -6.41 -4.21 -8.57
C ASN A 41 -7.51 -3.88 -9.57
N TYR A 42 -8.00 -2.65 -9.52
CA TYR A 42 -9.08 -2.21 -10.40
C TYR A 42 -8.96 -0.70 -10.69
N PRO A 43 -9.14 -0.25 -11.94
CA PRO A 43 -9.20 1.18 -12.26
C PRO A 43 -10.44 1.81 -11.63
N MET A 44 -10.25 2.80 -10.78
CA MET A 44 -11.32 3.53 -10.09
C MET A 44 -11.31 5.02 -10.47
N GLY A 45 -12.33 5.75 -10.07
CA GLY A 45 -12.41 7.20 -10.24
C GLY A 45 -11.25 7.93 -9.55
N GLU A 46 -10.94 9.12 -10.05
CA GLU A 46 -9.74 9.90 -9.65
C GLU A 46 -9.66 10.26 -8.16
N ASN A 47 -10.80 10.26 -7.45
CA ASN A 47 -10.86 10.65 -6.04
C ASN A 47 -10.82 9.45 -5.06
N ILE A 48 -10.83 8.22 -5.59
CA ILE A 48 -10.82 6.98 -4.80
C ILE A 48 -9.46 6.31 -4.94
N SER A 49 -8.77 6.04 -3.84
CA SER A 49 -7.51 5.29 -3.84
C SER A 49 -7.70 3.81 -3.57
N GLY A 50 -8.75 3.42 -2.87
CA GLY A 50 -9.10 2.04 -2.61
C GLY A 50 -10.37 1.90 -1.79
N MET A 51 -10.70 0.65 -1.46
CA MET A 51 -11.80 0.34 -0.57
C MET A 51 -11.53 -0.99 0.15
N CYS A 52 -12.02 -1.11 1.38
CA CYS A 52 -12.10 -2.37 2.12
C CYS A 52 -13.54 -2.83 2.20
N VAL A 53 -13.78 -4.08 1.83
CA VAL A 53 -15.03 -4.79 2.11
C VAL A 53 -14.73 -5.88 3.11
N LYS A 54 -15.22 -5.71 4.34
CA LYS A 54 -15.07 -6.67 5.43
C LYS A 54 -16.33 -7.55 5.52
N GLY A 55 -16.19 -8.81 5.17
CA GLY A 55 -17.26 -9.78 5.20
C GLY A 55 -17.13 -10.74 6.40
N LYS A 56 -18.13 -11.61 6.60
CA LYS A 56 -18.14 -12.62 7.68
C LYS A 56 -17.08 -13.71 7.49
N HIS A 57 -16.76 -14.07 6.26
CA HIS A 57 -15.93 -15.23 5.93
C HIS A 57 -14.71 -14.86 5.08
N SER A 58 -14.76 -13.73 4.40
CA SER A 58 -13.67 -13.24 3.54
C SER A 58 -13.69 -11.73 3.49
N ASN A 59 -12.53 -11.14 3.22
CA ASN A 59 -12.33 -9.72 3.12
C ASN A 59 -11.74 -9.38 1.75
N VAL A 60 -12.05 -8.20 1.24
CA VAL A 60 -11.53 -7.73 -0.04
C VAL A 60 -10.97 -6.33 0.12
N PHE A 61 -9.73 -6.13 -0.34
CA PHE A 61 -9.19 -4.82 -0.63
C PHE A 61 -9.27 -4.59 -2.13
N ALA A 62 -9.98 -3.57 -2.56
CA ALA A 62 -9.94 -3.09 -3.93
C ALA A 62 -9.02 -1.87 -4.00
N ILE A 63 -7.96 -1.93 -4.79
CA ILE A 63 -6.92 -0.91 -4.89
C ILE A 63 -7.00 -0.25 -6.26
N ASN A 64 -7.03 1.07 -6.29
CA ASN A 64 -7.08 1.82 -7.54
C ASN A 64 -5.74 1.71 -8.28
N SER A 65 -5.73 0.88 -9.31
CA SER A 65 -4.55 0.58 -10.13
C SER A 65 -4.08 1.77 -11.00
N LEU A 66 -4.88 2.84 -11.12
CA LEU A 66 -4.49 4.09 -11.78
C LEU A 66 -3.72 5.05 -10.87
N MET A 67 -3.70 4.80 -9.56
CA MET A 67 -2.83 5.53 -8.64
C MET A 67 -1.38 5.06 -8.78
N THR A 68 -0.43 5.91 -8.40
CA THR A 68 1.00 5.54 -8.39
C THR A 68 1.26 4.36 -7.45
N LEU A 69 2.26 3.54 -7.73
CA LEU A 69 2.59 2.37 -6.89
C LEU A 69 2.84 2.78 -5.44
N GLY A 70 3.52 3.91 -5.22
CA GLY A 70 3.72 4.43 -3.86
C GLY A 70 2.41 4.80 -3.16
N ARG A 71 1.39 5.27 -3.90
CA ARG A 71 0.05 5.54 -3.34
C ARG A 71 -0.72 4.26 -3.08
N GLN A 72 -0.64 3.28 -3.98
CA GLN A 72 -1.28 1.97 -3.79
C GLN A 72 -0.78 1.27 -2.52
N ARG A 73 0.54 1.34 -2.23
CA ARG A 73 1.13 0.80 -0.99
C ARG A 73 0.60 1.51 0.25
N PHE A 74 0.53 2.83 0.22
CA PHE A 74 -0.07 3.58 1.34
C PHE A 74 -1.55 3.18 1.54
N THR A 75 -2.30 3.00 0.46
CA THR A 75 -3.70 2.55 0.52
C THR A 75 -3.81 1.16 1.14
N LEU A 76 -2.96 0.19 0.77
CA LEU A 76 -2.94 -1.13 1.42
C LEU A 76 -2.75 -1.03 2.94
N ALA A 77 -1.82 -0.19 3.40
CA ALA A 77 -1.61 0.05 4.83
C ALA A 77 -2.82 0.72 5.50
N HIS A 78 -3.48 1.65 4.82
CA HIS A 78 -4.71 2.29 5.28
C HIS A 78 -5.85 1.26 5.46
N GLU A 79 -6.06 0.40 4.46
CA GLU A 79 -7.10 -0.63 4.51
C GLU A 79 -6.85 -1.70 5.59
N LEU A 80 -5.59 -1.93 5.98
CA LEU A 80 -5.28 -2.77 7.13
C LEU A 80 -5.85 -2.21 8.44
N PHE A 81 -5.95 -0.88 8.60
CA PHE A 81 -6.62 -0.30 9.76
C PHE A 81 -8.09 -0.72 9.81
N HIS A 82 -8.81 -0.60 8.71
CA HIS A 82 -10.22 -1.02 8.62
C HIS A 82 -10.39 -2.51 8.84
N LEU A 83 -9.51 -3.33 8.28
CA LEU A 83 -9.55 -4.79 8.45
C LEU A 83 -9.45 -5.19 9.92
N TYR A 84 -8.52 -4.61 10.67
CA TYR A 84 -8.22 -5.04 12.04
C TYR A 84 -8.99 -4.28 13.14
N TYR A 85 -9.45 -3.07 12.85
CA TYR A 85 -10.03 -2.18 13.88
C TYR A 85 -11.46 -1.77 13.65
N ASP A 86 -12.08 -2.12 12.50
CA ASP A 86 -13.53 -2.00 12.33
C ASP A 86 -14.25 -3.23 12.91
N ASN A 87 -15.26 -2.97 13.75
CA ASN A 87 -15.88 -4.02 14.58
C ASN A 87 -16.92 -4.88 13.86
N GLU A 88 -17.44 -4.47 12.69
CA GLU A 88 -18.58 -5.12 12.01
C GLU A 88 -18.26 -5.37 10.54
N PRO A 89 -19.00 -6.28 9.87
CA PRO A 89 -18.99 -6.30 8.42
C PRO A 89 -19.28 -4.90 7.89
N SER A 90 -18.32 -4.32 7.17
CA SER A 90 -18.35 -2.92 6.78
C SER A 90 -17.73 -2.73 5.41
N THR A 91 -18.08 -1.62 4.76
CA THR A 91 -17.39 -1.12 3.57
C THR A 91 -16.84 0.26 3.89
N SER A 92 -15.53 0.44 3.73
CA SER A 92 -14.87 1.74 3.78
C SER A 92 -14.34 2.13 2.41
N ILE A 93 -14.29 3.42 2.14
CA ILE A 93 -13.76 4.00 0.89
C ILE A 93 -12.63 4.94 1.25
N CYS A 94 -11.43 4.62 0.81
CA CYS A 94 -10.25 5.45 1.00
C CYS A 94 -10.19 6.55 -0.08
N LEU A 95 -10.15 7.80 0.36
CA LEU A 95 -10.02 8.95 -0.53
C LEU A 95 -8.58 9.19 -0.97
N LYS A 96 -8.41 9.89 -2.09
CA LYS A 96 -7.09 10.23 -2.65
C LYS A 96 -6.24 11.10 -1.71
N ASN A 97 -6.86 12.03 -0.99
CA ASN A 97 -6.14 13.00 -0.17
C ASN A 97 -5.87 12.45 1.23
N ILE A 98 -4.60 12.28 1.57
CA ILE A 98 -4.16 11.84 2.89
C ILE A 98 -4.44 12.95 3.91
N GLY A 99 -4.94 12.56 5.09
CA GLY A 99 -5.33 13.48 6.17
C GLY A 99 -6.69 14.12 5.99
N ALA A 100 -7.46 13.73 4.97
CA ALA A 100 -8.82 14.20 4.71
C ALA A 100 -9.87 13.16 5.13
N GLY A 101 -11.11 13.59 5.27
CA GLY A 101 -12.24 12.74 5.62
C GLY A 101 -12.68 12.88 7.07
N ASN A 102 -13.43 11.91 7.58
CA ASN A 102 -13.85 11.86 8.97
C ASN A 102 -12.71 11.41 9.91
N GLU A 103 -12.94 11.47 11.22
CA GLU A 103 -11.95 11.13 12.23
C GLU A 103 -11.37 9.72 12.05
N LYS A 104 -12.18 8.76 11.61
CA LYS A 104 -11.76 7.37 11.40
C LYS A 104 -10.81 7.24 10.21
N GLU A 105 -11.08 7.95 9.11
CA GLU A 105 -10.20 8.01 7.95
C GLU A 105 -8.86 8.66 8.29
N ILE A 106 -8.88 9.73 9.08
CA ILE A 106 -7.66 10.38 9.59
C ILE A 106 -6.85 9.41 10.46
N GLN A 107 -7.52 8.62 11.32
CA GLN A 107 -6.85 7.59 12.12
C GLN A 107 -6.26 6.47 11.27
N ALA A 108 -6.94 6.07 10.19
CA ALA A 108 -6.45 5.09 9.24
C ALA A 108 -5.20 5.61 8.48
N ASP A 109 -5.19 6.88 8.09
CA ASP A 109 -4.03 7.53 7.47
C ASP A 109 -2.84 7.62 8.44
N GLN A 110 -3.09 8.00 9.70
CA GLN A 110 -2.07 8.01 10.75
C GLN A 110 -1.51 6.59 10.99
N PHE A 111 -2.38 5.60 11.10
CA PHE A 111 -1.99 4.21 11.24
C PHE A 111 -1.12 3.75 10.07
N ALA A 112 -1.54 4.01 8.83
CA ALA A 112 -0.78 3.67 7.63
C ALA A 112 0.61 4.31 7.65
N SER A 113 0.68 5.58 8.03
CA SER A 113 1.93 6.32 8.17
C SER A 113 2.86 5.69 9.22
N TYR A 114 2.34 5.29 10.39
CA TYR A 114 3.13 4.63 11.44
C TYR A 114 3.50 3.18 11.10
N LEU A 115 2.64 2.48 10.37
CA LEU A 115 2.91 1.10 9.92
C LEU A 115 4.09 1.07 8.95
N ILE A 116 4.12 2.00 7.98
CA ILE A 116 5.16 2.05 6.95
C ILE A 116 6.44 2.68 7.48
N MET A 117 6.32 3.78 8.23
CA MET A 117 7.43 4.55 8.80
C MET A 117 7.36 4.52 10.32
N PRO A 118 7.88 3.46 10.98
CA PRO A 118 7.85 3.35 12.44
C PRO A 118 8.53 4.55 13.10
N PRO A 119 7.96 5.13 14.18
CA PRO A 119 8.42 6.41 14.75
C PRO A 119 9.89 6.42 15.11
N LEU A 120 10.37 5.41 15.84
CA LEU A 120 11.77 5.36 16.28
C LEU A 120 12.73 5.23 15.09
N ALA A 121 12.45 4.33 14.16
CA ALA A 121 13.29 4.13 12.98
C ALA A 121 13.30 5.37 12.07
N LEU A 122 12.16 6.05 11.92
CA LEU A 122 12.09 7.30 11.16
C LEU A 122 12.88 8.41 11.84
N THR A 123 12.78 8.56 13.17
CA THR A 123 13.53 9.57 13.93
C THR A 123 15.05 9.38 13.77
N GLU A 124 15.53 8.14 13.93
CA GLU A 124 16.95 7.81 13.73
C GLU A 124 17.40 8.09 12.29
N MET A 125 16.56 7.75 11.29
CA MET A 125 16.86 8.01 9.89
C MET A 125 16.93 9.51 9.61
N ILE A 126 15.99 10.31 10.11
CA ILE A 126 15.96 11.77 9.95
C ILE A 126 17.23 12.38 10.58
N GLN A 127 17.66 11.93 11.75
CA GLN A 127 18.89 12.41 12.38
C GLN A 127 20.11 12.15 11.49
N LYS A 128 20.27 10.93 10.99
CA LYS A 128 21.36 10.58 10.07
C LYS A 128 21.35 11.41 8.78
N LEU A 129 20.17 11.64 8.20
CA LEU A 129 20.04 12.45 7.00
C LEU A 129 20.42 13.92 7.28
N LYS A 130 20.04 14.48 8.42
CA LYS A 130 20.40 15.84 8.82
C LYS A 130 21.90 16.01 9.10
N GLU A 131 22.55 14.99 9.66
CA GLU A 131 24.01 14.99 9.88
C GLU A 131 24.81 15.03 8.57
N SER A 132 24.27 14.38 7.52
CA SER A 132 24.90 14.35 6.19
C SER A 132 24.50 15.52 5.29
N SER A 133 23.60 16.38 5.72
CA SER A 133 23.10 17.55 4.99
C SER A 133 23.35 18.85 5.79
N SER A 134 22.66 19.92 5.42
CA SER A 134 22.76 21.24 6.11
C SER A 134 22.03 21.31 7.46
N GLY A 135 21.67 20.19 8.07
CA GLY A 135 20.90 20.13 9.32
C GLY A 135 19.39 20.26 9.14
N VAL A 136 18.91 20.33 7.90
CA VAL A 136 17.49 20.44 7.56
C VAL A 136 17.09 19.35 6.55
N ILE A 137 15.81 18.98 6.54
CA ILE A 137 15.26 18.07 5.53
C ILE A 137 15.00 18.87 4.25
N THR A 138 15.67 18.50 3.18
CA THR A 138 15.49 19.06 1.84
C THR A 138 14.73 18.10 0.92
N LEU A 139 14.54 18.49 -0.33
CA LEU A 139 13.89 17.62 -1.33
C LEU A 139 14.66 16.30 -1.54
N ASN A 140 15.99 16.32 -1.41
CA ASN A 140 16.81 15.11 -1.60
C ASN A 140 16.52 14.06 -0.51
N GLU A 141 16.43 14.48 0.76
CA GLU A 141 16.10 13.60 1.86
C GLU A 141 14.64 13.09 1.75
N VAL A 142 13.72 13.93 1.27
CA VAL A 142 12.34 13.52 1.00
C VAL A 142 12.30 12.43 -0.08
N VAL A 143 13.00 12.59 -1.19
CA VAL A 143 13.08 11.57 -2.26
C VAL A 143 13.75 10.29 -1.74
N PHE A 144 14.81 10.41 -0.94
CA PHE A 144 15.42 9.25 -0.30
C PHE A 144 14.40 8.46 0.55
N LEU A 145 13.61 9.14 1.37
CA LEU A 145 12.58 8.50 2.21
C LEU A 145 11.46 7.86 1.38
N GLU A 146 11.05 8.47 0.26
CA GLU A 146 10.11 7.87 -0.69
C GLU A 146 10.61 6.52 -1.21
N GLN A 147 11.86 6.50 -1.64
CA GLN A 147 12.50 5.31 -2.20
C GLN A 147 12.80 4.26 -1.13
N TYR A 148 13.24 4.68 0.05
CA TYR A 148 13.53 3.75 1.15
C TYR A 148 12.28 3.05 1.67
N TYR A 149 11.19 3.82 1.91
CA TYR A 149 9.92 3.26 2.39
C TYR A 149 8.97 2.85 1.27
N GLN A 150 9.32 3.09 0.01
CA GLN A 150 8.53 2.72 -1.17
C GLN A 150 7.11 3.29 -1.17
N ILE A 151 6.96 4.57 -0.81
CA ILE A 151 5.68 5.29 -0.74
C ILE A 151 5.69 6.59 -1.52
N SER A 152 4.50 7.18 -1.71
CA SER A 152 4.35 8.43 -2.46
C SER A 152 4.92 9.64 -1.71
N ARG A 153 5.34 10.67 -2.46
CA ARG A 153 5.74 11.98 -1.94
C ARG A 153 4.73 12.54 -0.94
N GLN A 154 3.45 12.48 -1.27
CA GLN A 154 2.39 12.96 -0.39
C GLN A 154 2.41 12.27 0.98
N ALA A 155 2.65 10.96 1.02
CA ALA A 155 2.71 10.21 2.28
C ALA A 155 3.94 10.58 3.12
N VAL A 156 5.11 10.75 2.51
CA VAL A 156 6.31 11.20 3.20
C VAL A 156 6.12 12.62 3.76
N LEU A 157 5.66 13.56 2.93
CA LEU A 157 5.42 14.93 3.37
C LEU A 157 4.39 15.01 4.49
N TYR A 158 3.29 14.25 4.40
CA TYR A 158 2.30 14.13 5.47
C TYR A 158 2.95 13.72 6.78
N ARG A 159 3.80 12.69 6.76
CA ARG A 159 4.50 12.21 7.94
C ARG A 159 5.52 13.21 8.50
N LEU A 160 6.33 13.83 7.66
CA LEU A 160 7.33 14.81 8.11
C LEU A 160 6.69 16.07 8.72
N ILE A 161 5.52 16.48 8.23
CA ILE A 161 4.72 17.55 8.87
C ILE A 161 4.23 17.12 10.24
N GLN A 162 3.74 15.89 10.40
CA GLN A 162 3.30 15.36 11.71
C GLN A 162 4.44 15.32 12.73
N GLU A 163 5.64 14.94 12.30
CA GLU A 163 6.85 14.92 13.14
C GLU A 163 7.44 16.34 13.35
N ARG A 164 6.84 17.39 12.75
CA ARG A 164 7.33 18.79 12.80
C ARG A 164 8.71 18.97 12.18
N GLU A 165 9.10 18.09 11.28
CA GLU A 165 10.36 18.16 10.54
C GLU A 165 10.27 19.07 9.31
N LEU A 166 9.05 19.29 8.80
CA LEU A 166 8.75 20.23 7.73
C LEU A 166 7.57 21.13 8.10
N SER A 167 7.64 22.40 7.68
CA SER A 167 6.47 23.26 7.67
C SER A 167 5.52 22.89 6.52
N HIS A 168 4.24 23.23 6.65
CA HIS A 168 3.28 23.09 5.53
C HIS A 168 3.74 23.85 4.28
N GLN A 169 4.33 25.03 4.46
CA GLN A 169 4.79 25.86 3.35
C GLN A 169 5.96 25.21 2.59
N ASP A 170 6.92 24.62 3.29
CA ASP A 170 8.06 23.95 2.65
C ASP A 170 7.64 22.63 2.01
N ALA A 171 6.77 21.89 2.65
CA ALA A 171 6.19 20.67 2.06
C ALA A 171 5.44 20.97 0.75
N GLU A 172 4.70 22.09 0.67
CA GLU A 172 3.97 22.47 -0.55
C GLU A 172 4.92 22.75 -1.72
N LYS A 173 6.08 23.39 -1.47
CA LYS A 173 7.12 23.61 -2.50
C LYS A 173 7.68 22.29 -3.06
N MET A 174 7.70 21.23 -2.23
CA MET A 174 8.25 19.92 -2.59
C MET A 174 7.27 19.02 -3.34
N ARG A 175 5.99 19.43 -3.54
CA ARG A 175 4.96 18.68 -4.25
C ARG A 175 5.10 18.68 -5.77
N GLN A 176 6.01 19.48 -6.30
CA GLN A 176 6.20 19.65 -7.75
C GLN A 176 7.34 18.75 -8.27
N ASN A 177 7.33 18.51 -9.58
CA ASN A 177 8.40 17.80 -10.31
C ASN A 177 8.81 16.46 -9.67
N ILE A 178 7.83 15.68 -9.21
CA ILE A 178 8.05 14.46 -8.40
C ILE A 178 8.96 13.47 -9.14
N ILE A 179 8.59 13.07 -10.36
CA ILE A 179 9.36 12.11 -11.16
C ILE A 179 10.74 12.66 -11.50
N GLN A 180 10.79 13.91 -11.96
CA GLN A 180 12.06 14.51 -12.37
C GLN A 180 13.05 14.63 -11.21
N SER A 181 12.59 14.95 -10.00
CA SER A 181 13.45 15.03 -8.82
C SER A 181 14.05 13.68 -8.45
N ALA A 182 13.31 12.58 -8.62
CA ALA A 182 13.82 11.24 -8.36
C ALA A 182 14.84 10.80 -9.43
N ILE A 183 14.54 11.01 -10.70
CA ILE A 183 15.45 10.71 -11.81
C ILE A 183 16.76 11.50 -11.68
N ASN A 184 16.72 12.78 -11.32
CA ASN A 184 17.91 13.61 -11.14
C ASN A 184 18.82 13.11 -10.01
N LEU A 185 18.26 12.36 -9.05
CA LEU A 185 18.99 11.71 -7.96
C LEU A 185 19.38 10.25 -8.29
N GLY A 186 19.14 9.80 -9.53
CA GLY A 186 19.52 8.47 -9.99
C GLY A 186 18.53 7.34 -9.64
N TYR A 187 17.34 7.67 -9.17
CA TYR A 187 16.32 6.66 -8.85
C TYR A 187 15.45 6.33 -10.07
N ASP A 188 14.93 5.09 -10.07
CA ASP A 188 13.90 4.65 -11.01
C ASP A 188 12.57 5.37 -10.77
N ASP A 189 11.76 5.51 -11.80
CA ASP A 189 10.49 6.24 -11.75
C ASP A 189 9.26 5.34 -11.50
N THR A 190 9.44 4.04 -11.36
CA THR A 190 8.36 3.04 -11.22
C THR A 190 7.45 3.35 -10.03
N LEU A 191 8.02 3.79 -8.91
CA LEU A 191 7.27 4.16 -7.71
C LEU A 191 6.18 5.23 -7.97
N TYR A 192 6.42 6.10 -8.93
CA TYR A 192 5.59 7.25 -9.28
C TYR A 192 4.63 6.98 -10.44
N LYS A 193 4.61 5.76 -10.97
CA LYS A 193 3.74 5.33 -12.07
C LYS A 193 2.58 4.48 -11.57
N PRO A 194 1.46 4.45 -12.30
CA PRO A 194 0.38 3.50 -12.02
C PRO A 194 0.80 2.06 -12.36
N SER A 195 -0.03 1.10 -11.97
CA SER A 195 0.17 -0.29 -12.37
C SER A 195 0.27 -0.44 -13.89
N PRO A 196 1.17 -1.29 -14.39
CA PRO A 196 1.26 -1.62 -15.82
C PRO A 196 -0.09 -2.12 -16.37
N LEU A 197 -0.34 -1.95 -17.64
CA LEU A 197 -1.62 -2.27 -18.28
C LEU A 197 -2.10 -3.71 -17.98
N ASN A 198 -1.19 -4.67 -18.05
CA ASN A 198 -1.46 -6.10 -17.77
C ASN A 198 -1.69 -6.42 -16.28
N LYS A 199 -1.46 -5.48 -15.35
CA LYS A 199 -1.71 -5.62 -13.91
C LYS A 199 -2.80 -4.70 -13.38
N ARG A 200 -3.49 -3.92 -14.25
CA ARG A 200 -4.55 -3.00 -13.83
C ARG A 200 -5.82 -3.68 -13.37
N TYR A 201 -6.11 -4.82 -13.94
CA TYR A 201 -7.22 -5.70 -13.56
C TYR A 201 -6.61 -7.02 -13.11
N ARG A 202 -6.53 -7.27 -11.80
CA ARG A 202 -5.95 -8.52 -11.32
C ARG A 202 -6.34 -8.79 -9.87
N THR A 203 -6.75 -10.02 -9.59
CA THR A 203 -7.07 -10.49 -8.23
C THR A 203 -5.97 -11.38 -7.70
N TYR A 204 -5.64 -11.19 -6.42
CA TYR A 204 -4.63 -11.95 -5.69
C TYR A 204 -5.19 -12.49 -4.36
N GLY A 205 -4.44 -13.39 -3.73
CA GLY A 205 -4.68 -13.84 -2.37
C GLY A 205 -5.79 -14.89 -2.24
N HIS A 206 -6.68 -14.68 -1.29
CA HIS A 206 -7.60 -15.73 -0.81
C HIS A 206 -8.55 -16.28 -1.87
N TYR A 207 -9.09 -15.44 -2.75
CA TYR A 207 -10.02 -15.88 -3.79
C TYR A 207 -9.38 -16.91 -4.72
N ILE A 208 -8.16 -16.65 -5.18
CA ILE A 208 -7.45 -17.57 -6.08
C ILE A 208 -7.15 -18.89 -5.36
N LYS A 209 -6.66 -18.83 -4.11
CA LYS A 209 -6.42 -20.03 -3.29
C LYS A 209 -7.70 -20.84 -3.05
N LEU A 210 -8.84 -20.17 -2.89
CA LEU A 210 -10.13 -20.82 -2.71
C LEU A 210 -10.62 -21.49 -3.99
N ALA A 211 -10.49 -20.82 -5.15
CA ALA A 211 -10.83 -21.38 -6.45
C ALA A 211 -10.01 -22.66 -6.73
N GLU A 212 -8.71 -22.65 -6.46
CA GLU A 212 -7.84 -23.83 -6.56
C GLU A 212 -8.32 -24.96 -5.66
N LYS A 213 -8.58 -24.67 -4.39
CA LYS A 213 -9.02 -25.65 -3.39
C LYS A 213 -10.34 -26.31 -3.74
N VAL A 214 -11.30 -25.61 -4.35
CA VAL A 214 -12.57 -26.23 -4.75
C VAL A 214 -12.43 -27.12 -5.99
N LEU A 215 -11.49 -26.80 -6.89
CA LEU A 215 -11.11 -27.67 -8.00
C LEU A 215 -10.43 -28.94 -7.49
N GLU A 216 -9.40 -28.84 -6.64
CA GLU A 216 -8.68 -29.98 -6.04
C GLU A 216 -9.61 -30.95 -5.31
N LYS A 217 -10.65 -30.42 -4.64
CA LYS A 217 -11.66 -31.24 -3.95
C LYS A 217 -12.74 -31.81 -4.87
N GLY A 218 -12.68 -31.53 -6.17
CA GLY A 218 -13.69 -31.98 -7.11
C GLY A 218 -15.08 -31.36 -6.90
N LEU A 219 -15.17 -30.21 -6.22
CA LEU A 219 -16.42 -29.51 -5.93
C LEU A 219 -16.92 -28.71 -7.15
N VAL A 220 -16.03 -28.38 -8.07
CA VAL A 220 -16.33 -27.70 -9.31
C VAL A 220 -15.63 -28.40 -10.49
N SER A 221 -16.19 -28.29 -11.70
CA SER A 221 -15.55 -28.76 -12.92
C SER A 221 -14.38 -27.83 -13.31
N ARG A 222 -13.48 -28.31 -14.17
CA ARG A 222 -12.40 -27.51 -14.75
C ARG A 222 -12.93 -26.24 -15.43
N GLY A 223 -13.98 -26.36 -16.23
CA GLY A 223 -14.58 -25.19 -16.89
C GLY A 223 -15.14 -24.16 -15.91
N LYS A 224 -15.74 -24.61 -14.79
CA LYS A 224 -16.22 -23.68 -13.76
C LYS A 224 -15.05 -23.01 -13.00
N TYR A 225 -13.96 -23.72 -12.78
CA TYR A 225 -12.74 -23.13 -12.21
C TYR A 225 -12.14 -22.06 -13.13
N GLU A 226 -12.06 -22.33 -14.43
CA GLU A 226 -11.58 -21.36 -15.41
C GLU A 226 -12.49 -20.12 -15.48
N GLU A 227 -13.83 -20.30 -15.44
CA GLU A 227 -14.78 -19.19 -15.31
C GLU A 227 -14.54 -18.34 -14.08
N LEU A 228 -14.32 -18.95 -12.90
CA LEU A 228 -14.01 -18.23 -11.65
C LEU A 228 -12.72 -17.42 -11.76
N LEU A 229 -11.70 -17.94 -12.43
CA LEU A 229 -10.45 -17.21 -12.67
C LEU A 229 -10.65 -16.02 -13.64
N LEU A 230 -11.43 -16.20 -14.69
CA LEU A 230 -11.74 -15.11 -15.65
C LEU A 230 -12.53 -13.99 -14.97
N GLU A 231 -13.52 -14.32 -14.14
CA GLU A 231 -14.25 -13.33 -13.30
C GLU A 231 -13.33 -12.59 -12.33
N ALA A 232 -12.24 -13.23 -11.89
CA ALA A 232 -11.21 -12.63 -11.04
C ALA A 232 -10.12 -11.87 -11.83
N PHE A 233 -10.31 -11.63 -13.11
CA PHE A 233 -9.31 -10.98 -13.99
C PHE A 233 -7.99 -11.76 -14.08
N ARG A 234 -8.03 -13.09 -14.00
CA ARG A 234 -6.87 -13.98 -14.04
C ARG A 234 -6.84 -14.83 -15.32
N SER A 235 -7.04 -14.16 -16.47
CA SER A 235 -6.89 -14.79 -17.78
C SER A 235 -5.48 -15.38 -18.00
N ASP A 236 -4.48 -14.80 -17.36
CA ASP A 236 -3.11 -15.30 -17.30
C ASP A 236 -3.02 -16.75 -16.78
N LEU A 237 -3.84 -17.12 -15.79
CA LEU A 237 -3.88 -18.47 -15.24
C LEU A 237 -4.67 -19.47 -16.10
N VAL A 238 -5.56 -18.98 -16.96
CA VAL A 238 -6.39 -19.82 -17.84
C VAL A 238 -5.71 -20.08 -19.19
N TYR A 239 -5.16 -19.03 -19.80
CA TYR A 239 -4.60 -19.09 -21.16
C TYR A 239 -3.08 -19.12 -21.19
N GLY A 240 -2.42 -18.93 -20.04
CA GLY A 240 -0.99 -18.60 -19.95
C GLY A 240 -0.78 -17.10 -20.23
N GLU A 241 0.20 -16.49 -19.60
CA GLU A 241 0.81 -15.30 -20.20
C GLU A 241 1.81 -15.85 -21.23
N ASP A 242 2.02 -15.16 -22.36
CA ASP A 242 3.25 -15.31 -23.15
C ASP A 242 4.41 -14.79 -22.27
N ILE A 243 4.76 -15.61 -21.30
CA ILE A 243 5.96 -15.41 -20.54
C ILE A 243 7.02 -15.97 -21.47
N ASP A 244 7.87 -15.12 -22.02
CA ASP A 244 9.20 -15.54 -22.44
C ASP A 244 9.86 -16.14 -21.21
N GLU A 245 9.76 -17.47 -21.05
CA GLU A 245 10.38 -18.24 -19.98
C GLU A 245 11.91 -18.36 -20.18
N GLU A 246 12.56 -17.30 -20.59
CA GLU A 246 13.96 -17.09 -20.26
C GLU A 246 14.05 -16.46 -18.85
N ILE A 247 13.54 -17.19 -17.89
CA ILE A 247 13.86 -16.89 -16.48
C ILE A 247 15.26 -17.40 -16.25
N LEU A 248 16.16 -16.45 -16.24
CA LEU A 248 17.52 -16.64 -15.76
C LEU A 248 17.48 -16.66 -14.23
N ASP A 249 17.66 -17.83 -13.62
CA ASP A 249 18.11 -17.95 -12.23
C ASP A 249 19.65 -17.80 -12.17
#